data_bbda987bb0d5254ef2896df925c65aea
#
_entry.id   bbda987bb0d5254ef2896df925c65aea
#
_cell.length_a   1.000
_cell.length_b   1.000
_cell.length_c   1.000
_cell.angle_alpha   90.00
_cell.angle_beta   90.00
_cell.angle_gamma   90.00
#
_symmetry.space_group_name_H-M   'P 1'
#
loop_
_entity.id
_entity.type
_entity.pdbx_description
1 polymer ?
#
loop_
_entity_poly.entity_id
_entity_poly.type
_entity_poly.pdbx_seq_one_letter_code
_entity_poly.pdbx_strand_id
1 'polypeptide(L)'
;VGHDYHIGAGADSFYEYMLKTHLQDGGRYRCAYRRFEVARDAIRRRLLRKWNADMSYLVRVDRFDRATSRNMHHLDCFAPGMLALDYRTSGDETVLRDARQLMLGCWQLYNLSSTVGAESVHFGTRKLTIRNRANRLRPEVAESLYYLWKVTGDPKYQGWGEHMLERFNRYSKFDARYCSMRNVRMPSCDGKMESFWLAETLKYLHLLKNDVIDLDKWVFNTEGHPLPVVPSLPPCGCKE
;
A
#
# COMPACT_ATOMS: atom_id res chain seq x y z
N VAL A 1 14.08 22.88 9.66
CA VAL A 1 13.16 21.92 9.03
C VAL A 1 13.55 20.56 9.58
N GLY A 2 12.72 19.98 10.46
CA GLY A 2 12.96 18.66 11.01
C GLY A 2 12.87 17.62 9.89
N HIS A 3 13.92 16.84 9.68
CA HIS A 3 13.90 15.74 8.72
C HIS A 3 13.28 14.51 9.40
N ASP A 4 11.99 14.29 9.16
CA ASP A 4 11.34 13.06 9.57
C ASP A 4 11.62 11.95 8.55
N TYR A 5 11.97 10.75 9.03
CA TYR A 5 12.04 9.56 8.20
C TYR A 5 10.65 8.91 8.14
N HIS A 6 10.20 8.60 6.94
CA HIS A 6 8.91 7.94 6.66
C HIS A 6 8.93 7.29 5.27
N ILE A 7 7.87 6.55 4.93
CA ILE A 7 7.73 5.94 3.61
C ILE A 7 6.52 6.46 2.81
N GLY A 8 5.77 7.41 3.36
CA GLY A 8 4.64 8.02 2.65
C GLY A 8 5.07 9.08 1.65
N ALA A 9 4.16 10.01 1.37
CA ALA A 9 4.26 11.00 0.29
C ALA A 9 5.66 11.61 0.10
N GLY A 10 6.21 11.44 -1.10
CA GLY A 10 7.53 11.94 -1.50
C GLY A 10 8.70 11.00 -1.20
N ALA A 11 8.44 9.82 -0.59
CA ALA A 11 9.45 8.79 -0.36
C ALA A 11 9.01 7.39 -0.85
N ASP A 12 7.72 7.20 -1.04
CA ASP A 12 7.01 5.95 -1.33
C ASP A 12 7.59 5.17 -2.51
N SER A 13 7.42 5.66 -3.72
CA SER A 13 7.83 5.00 -4.97
C SER A 13 9.34 4.77 -5.07
N PHE A 14 10.17 5.53 -4.35
CA PHE A 14 11.60 5.29 -4.30
C PHE A 14 11.93 3.89 -3.76
N TYR A 15 11.25 3.48 -2.69
CA TYR A 15 11.44 2.14 -2.11
C TYR A 15 10.84 1.06 -2.99
N GLU A 16 9.66 1.30 -3.57
CA GLU A 16 9.01 0.33 -4.45
C GLU A 16 9.85 0.02 -5.68
N TYR A 17 10.40 1.04 -6.34
CA TYR A 17 11.19 0.83 -7.56
C TYR A 17 12.49 0.07 -7.33
N MET A 18 13.08 0.11 -6.14
CA MET A 18 14.22 -0.76 -5.84
C MET A 18 13.83 -2.25 -5.95
N LEU A 19 12.64 -2.64 -5.49
CA LEU A 19 12.12 -3.99 -5.64
C LEU A 19 11.60 -4.23 -7.06
N LYS A 20 10.75 -3.34 -7.58
CA LYS A 20 10.05 -3.53 -8.86
C LYS A 20 11.02 -3.59 -10.05
N THR A 21 12.13 -2.85 -10.05
CA THR A 21 13.16 -2.97 -11.10
C THR A 21 13.88 -4.33 -11.06
N HIS A 22 14.12 -4.87 -9.86
CA HIS A 22 14.65 -6.22 -9.72
C HIS A 22 13.68 -7.27 -10.29
N LEU A 23 12.39 -7.17 -9.95
CA LEU A 23 11.36 -8.08 -10.45
C LEU A 23 11.20 -7.98 -11.97
N GLN A 24 11.22 -6.76 -12.52
CA GLN A 24 11.07 -6.52 -13.96
C GLN A 24 12.24 -7.12 -14.78
N ASP A 25 13.44 -7.16 -14.22
CA ASP A 25 14.61 -7.81 -14.84
C ASP A 25 14.67 -9.33 -14.56
N GLY A 26 13.57 -9.94 -14.17
CA GLY A 26 13.52 -11.39 -13.87
C GLY A 26 14.41 -11.80 -12.71
N GLY A 27 14.63 -10.92 -11.74
CA GLY A 27 15.43 -11.21 -10.54
C GLY A 27 16.95 -11.09 -10.72
N ARG A 28 17.44 -10.59 -11.86
CA ARG A 28 18.90 -10.49 -12.12
C ARG A 28 19.53 -9.21 -11.61
N TYR A 29 18.78 -8.11 -11.49
CA TYR A 29 19.31 -6.85 -11.00
C TYR A 29 19.49 -6.89 -9.47
N ARG A 30 20.47 -7.67 -9.03
CA ARG A 30 20.76 -7.92 -7.61
C ARG A 30 21.11 -6.68 -6.80
N CYS A 31 21.69 -5.64 -7.40
CA CYS A 31 22.03 -4.41 -6.70
C CYS A 31 20.81 -3.64 -6.24
N ALA A 32 19.77 -3.54 -7.08
CA ALA A 32 18.52 -2.92 -6.69
C ALA A 32 17.91 -3.67 -5.51
N TYR A 33 17.90 -5.00 -5.57
CA TYR A 33 17.36 -5.83 -4.50
C TYR A 33 18.14 -5.70 -3.19
N ARG A 34 19.48 -5.72 -3.22
CA ARG A 34 20.29 -5.51 -2.01
C ARG A 34 20.02 -4.16 -1.35
N ARG A 35 19.87 -3.08 -2.15
CA ARG A 35 19.48 -1.76 -1.64
C ARG A 35 18.08 -1.78 -1.04
N PHE A 36 17.16 -2.49 -1.68
CA PHE A 36 15.83 -2.69 -1.15
C PHE A 36 15.85 -3.43 0.18
N GLU A 37 16.61 -4.53 0.32
CA GLU A 37 16.74 -5.28 1.57
C GLU A 37 17.20 -4.39 2.73
N VAL A 38 18.24 -3.57 2.49
CA VAL A 38 18.72 -2.61 3.50
C VAL A 38 17.63 -1.61 3.89
N ALA A 39 16.92 -1.06 2.91
CA ALA A 39 15.83 -0.11 3.14
C ALA A 39 14.64 -0.77 3.85
N ARG A 40 14.20 -1.96 3.38
CA ARG A 40 13.14 -2.78 4.01
C ARG A 40 13.43 -3.03 5.49
N ASP A 41 14.65 -3.47 5.79
CA ASP A 41 15.03 -3.79 7.17
C ASP A 41 15.10 -2.53 8.04
N ALA A 42 15.53 -1.41 7.47
CA ALA A 42 15.46 -0.12 8.15
C ALA A 42 14.01 0.32 8.43
N ILE A 43 13.12 0.20 7.45
CA ILE A 43 11.68 0.48 7.60
C ILE A 43 11.08 -0.40 8.70
N ARG A 44 11.33 -1.70 8.67
CA ARG A 44 10.82 -2.65 9.66
C ARG A 44 11.31 -2.33 11.07
N ARG A 45 12.59 -1.99 11.23
CA ARG A 45 13.15 -1.66 12.56
C ARG A 45 12.75 -0.28 13.07
N ARG A 46 12.77 0.74 12.19
CA ARG A 46 12.64 2.14 12.60
C ARG A 46 11.23 2.69 12.52
N LEU A 47 10.40 2.21 11.57
CA LEU A 47 9.08 2.79 11.31
C LEU A 47 7.93 1.88 11.70
N LEU A 48 8.09 0.55 11.60
CA LEU A 48 7.02 -0.38 11.94
C LEU A 48 6.85 -0.49 13.45
N ARG A 49 5.62 -0.33 13.94
CA ARG A 49 5.26 -0.45 15.35
C ARG A 49 4.07 -1.39 15.51
N LYS A 50 4.11 -2.23 16.52
CA LYS A 50 2.95 -3.03 16.93
C LYS A 50 1.97 -2.18 17.71
N TRP A 51 0.69 -2.27 17.35
CA TRP A 51 -0.39 -1.70 18.15
C TRP A 51 -0.98 -2.73 19.11
N ASN A 52 -1.06 -3.99 18.66
CA ASN A 52 -1.39 -5.17 19.47
C ASN A 52 -0.69 -6.43 18.88
N ALA A 53 -1.07 -7.63 19.31
CA ALA A 53 -0.48 -8.88 18.85
C ALA A 53 -0.61 -9.10 17.33
N ASP A 54 -1.75 -8.67 16.74
CA ASP A 54 -2.12 -9.00 15.36
C ASP A 54 -1.95 -7.82 14.38
N MET A 55 -1.85 -6.58 14.91
CA MET A 55 -1.89 -5.38 14.10
C MET A 55 -0.66 -4.50 14.30
N SER A 56 -0.10 -4.05 13.18
CA SER A 56 1.01 -3.10 13.13
C SER A 56 0.62 -1.84 12.36
N TYR A 57 1.39 -0.78 12.54
CA TYR A 57 1.23 0.49 11.86
C TYR A 57 2.57 1.16 11.63
N LEU A 58 2.63 2.14 10.72
CA LEU A 58 3.83 2.91 10.44
C LEU A 58 3.81 4.24 11.18
N VAL A 59 4.98 4.63 11.68
CA VAL A 59 5.23 5.92 12.32
C VAL A 59 6.16 6.77 11.46
N ARG A 60 6.18 8.08 11.71
CA ARG A 60 7.29 8.95 11.32
C ARG A 60 8.23 9.07 12.49
N VAL A 61 9.53 9.11 12.23
CA VAL A 61 10.55 9.23 13.28
C VAL A 61 11.56 10.32 12.94
N ASP A 62 12.12 10.93 13.97
CA ASP A 62 13.25 11.85 13.83
C ASP A 62 14.60 11.08 13.67
N ARG A 63 15.70 11.81 13.58
CA ARG A 63 17.06 11.24 13.47
C ARG A 63 17.48 10.37 14.66
N PHE A 64 16.79 10.43 15.76
CA PHE A 64 17.02 9.64 16.97
C PHE A 64 16.02 8.50 17.15
N ASP A 65 15.28 8.14 16.10
CA ASP A 65 14.23 7.09 16.08
C ASP A 65 13.05 7.35 17.04
N ARG A 66 12.86 8.59 17.48
CA ARG A 66 11.69 8.97 18.28
C ARG A 66 10.50 9.22 17.36
N ALA A 67 9.38 8.62 17.68
CA ALA A 67 8.16 8.80 16.90
C ALA A 67 7.68 10.27 16.96
N THR A 68 7.69 10.94 15.82
CA THR A 68 7.18 12.30 15.64
C THR A 68 5.71 12.31 15.25
N SER A 69 5.22 11.24 14.62
CA SER A 69 3.83 11.05 14.28
C SER A 69 3.42 9.59 14.34
N ARG A 70 2.22 9.33 14.89
CA ARG A 70 1.52 8.05 14.87
C ARG A 70 0.31 8.07 13.92
N ASN A 71 0.30 8.97 12.96
CA ASN A 71 -0.74 9.06 11.95
C ASN A 71 -0.30 8.24 10.74
N MET A 72 -1.02 7.16 10.48
CA MET A 72 -0.85 6.39 9.26
C MET A 72 -1.77 6.94 8.18
N HIS A 73 -1.23 7.25 7.03
CA HIS A 73 -1.93 7.81 5.89
C HIS A 73 -2.26 6.71 4.88
N HIS A 74 -3.24 6.96 4.02
CA HIS A 74 -3.62 6.04 2.96
C HIS A 74 -2.42 5.71 2.05
N LEU A 75 -1.58 6.70 1.72
CA LEU A 75 -0.35 6.52 0.96
C LEU A 75 0.62 5.51 1.58
N ASP A 76 0.72 5.43 2.92
CA ASP A 76 1.60 4.47 3.59
C ASP A 76 1.15 3.01 3.33
N CYS A 77 -0.08 2.82 2.86
CA CYS A 77 -0.72 1.51 2.68
C CYS A 77 -0.34 0.77 1.39
N PHE A 78 0.58 1.29 0.58
CA PHE A 78 1.28 0.50 -0.44
C PHE A 78 2.25 -0.51 0.19
N ALA A 79 2.76 -0.21 1.40
CA ALA A 79 3.80 -0.99 2.05
C ALA A 79 3.43 -2.46 2.32
N PRO A 80 2.22 -2.84 2.76
CA PRO A 80 1.85 -4.25 2.86
C PRO A 80 1.98 -4.99 1.53
N GLY A 81 1.58 -4.37 0.41
CA GLY A 81 1.72 -4.93 -0.93
C GLY A 81 3.18 -5.08 -1.36
N MET A 82 4.00 -4.06 -1.10
CA MET A 82 5.44 -4.11 -1.34
C MET A 82 6.11 -5.24 -0.56
N LEU A 83 5.78 -5.41 0.72
CA LEU A 83 6.30 -6.51 1.54
C LEU A 83 5.80 -7.88 1.06
N ALA A 84 4.56 -7.99 0.60
CA ALA A 84 4.04 -9.22 0.01
C ALA A 84 4.78 -9.60 -1.29
N LEU A 85 5.07 -8.62 -2.15
CA LEU A 85 5.91 -8.84 -3.33
C LEU A 85 7.34 -9.24 -2.98
N ASP A 86 7.92 -8.66 -1.93
CA ASP A 86 9.25 -9.05 -1.45
C ASP A 86 9.26 -10.50 -0.94
N TYR A 87 8.23 -10.92 -0.23
CA TYR A 87 8.12 -12.32 0.22
C TYR A 87 8.21 -13.32 -0.95
N ARG A 88 7.64 -13.01 -2.13
CA ARG A 88 7.78 -13.88 -3.31
C ARG A 88 9.24 -14.05 -3.75
N THR A 89 10.10 -13.08 -3.48
CA THR A 89 11.52 -13.11 -3.82
C THR A 89 12.38 -13.73 -2.71
N SER A 90 12.11 -13.35 -1.46
CA SER A 90 12.91 -13.72 -0.29
C SER A 90 12.52 -15.07 0.33
N GLY A 91 11.24 -15.44 0.26
CA GLY A 91 10.68 -16.55 1.03
C GLY A 91 10.65 -16.31 2.55
N ASP A 92 10.92 -15.07 3.01
CA ASP A 92 11.01 -14.77 4.44
C ASP A 92 9.61 -14.60 5.05
N GLU A 93 9.16 -15.61 5.79
CA GLU A 93 7.87 -15.63 6.50
C GLU A 93 7.71 -14.47 7.49
N THR A 94 8.80 -13.89 7.98
CA THR A 94 8.73 -12.74 8.88
C THR A 94 8.30 -11.48 8.14
N VAL A 95 8.69 -11.34 6.86
CA VAL A 95 8.25 -10.25 5.98
C VAL A 95 6.77 -10.38 5.67
N LEU A 96 6.31 -11.59 5.34
CA LEU A 96 4.89 -11.84 5.07
C LEU A 96 4.01 -11.59 6.31
N ARG A 97 4.47 -12.00 7.49
CA ARG A 97 3.79 -11.71 8.75
C ARG A 97 3.66 -10.21 8.98
N ASP A 98 4.74 -9.44 8.76
CA ASP A 98 4.72 -7.99 8.93
C ASP A 98 3.79 -7.33 7.91
N ALA A 99 3.75 -7.83 6.65
CA ALA A 99 2.80 -7.39 5.62
C ALA A 99 1.35 -7.59 6.05
N ARG A 100 1.02 -8.79 6.57
CA ARG A 100 -0.33 -9.13 7.06
C ARG A 100 -0.74 -8.24 8.24
N GLN A 101 0.15 -8.04 9.22
CA GLN A 101 -0.13 -7.20 10.39
C GLN A 101 -0.27 -5.73 10.02
N LEU A 102 0.53 -5.23 9.10
CA LEU A 102 0.45 -3.86 8.60
C LEU A 102 -0.82 -3.65 7.78
N MET A 103 -1.25 -4.65 7.00
CA MET A 103 -2.52 -4.58 6.26
C MET A 103 -3.73 -4.45 7.19
N LEU A 104 -3.72 -5.11 8.35
CA LEU A 104 -4.75 -4.92 9.38
C LEU A 104 -4.77 -3.47 9.90
N GLY A 105 -3.61 -2.83 10.04
CA GLY A 105 -3.50 -1.41 10.37
C GLY A 105 -4.07 -0.51 9.26
N CYS A 106 -3.75 -0.78 8.00
CA CYS A 106 -4.28 -0.07 6.84
C CYS A 106 -5.80 -0.23 6.72
N TRP A 107 -6.31 -1.42 7.02
CA TRP A 107 -7.75 -1.68 6.98
C TRP A 107 -8.55 -0.81 7.94
N GLN A 108 -7.91 -0.27 9.00
CA GLN A 108 -8.58 0.64 9.93
C GLN A 108 -9.01 1.97 9.28
N LEU A 109 -8.42 2.36 8.15
CA LEU A 109 -8.89 3.50 7.36
C LEU A 109 -10.35 3.31 6.91
N TYR A 110 -10.73 2.07 6.61
CA TYR A 110 -12.08 1.66 6.19
C TYR A 110 -12.94 1.22 7.37
N ASN A 111 -12.37 0.48 8.32
CA ASN A 111 -13.11 -0.11 9.43
C ASN A 111 -13.67 0.94 10.40
N LEU A 112 -12.95 2.05 10.62
CA LEU A 112 -13.38 3.15 11.50
C LEU A 112 -14.37 4.12 10.82
N SER A 113 -14.60 3.98 9.53
CA SER A 113 -15.55 4.78 8.77
C SER A 113 -16.82 3.99 8.49
N SER A 114 -17.98 4.63 8.59
CA SER A 114 -19.26 4.02 8.20
C SER A 114 -19.53 4.11 6.69
N THR A 115 -18.68 4.82 5.94
CA THR A 115 -18.82 5.04 4.51
C THR A 115 -17.58 4.51 3.78
N VAL A 116 -16.82 5.32 3.08
CA VAL A 116 -15.55 4.97 2.44
C VAL A 116 -14.37 5.21 3.38
N GLY A 117 -13.19 4.71 3.01
CA GLY A 117 -11.98 4.87 3.82
C GLY A 117 -11.57 6.33 4.03
N ALA A 118 -11.08 6.64 5.22
CA ALA A 118 -10.55 7.95 5.55
C ALA A 118 -9.10 8.11 5.04
N GLU A 119 -8.63 9.35 4.87
CA GLU A 119 -7.26 9.64 4.39
C GLU A 119 -6.18 9.32 5.44
N SER A 120 -6.48 9.42 6.74
CA SER A 120 -5.55 8.97 7.77
C SER A 120 -6.21 8.61 9.10
N VAL A 121 -5.54 7.70 9.83
CA VAL A 121 -5.93 7.23 11.16
C VAL A 121 -4.78 7.49 12.13
N HIS A 122 -5.11 7.99 13.32
CA HIS A 122 -4.18 8.13 14.43
C HIS A 122 -4.18 6.87 15.31
N PHE A 123 -3.01 6.30 15.52
CA PHE A 123 -2.78 5.14 16.38
C PHE A 123 -2.44 5.61 17.80
N GLY A 124 -3.48 5.97 18.55
CA GLY A 124 -3.34 6.37 19.96
C GLY A 124 -3.02 5.17 20.86
N THR A 125 -2.59 5.45 22.10
CA THR A 125 -2.21 4.39 23.06
C THR A 125 -3.36 3.49 23.49
N ARG A 126 -4.59 4.03 23.52
CA ARG A 126 -5.79 3.29 23.96
C ARG A 126 -6.82 3.08 22.87
N LYS A 127 -6.87 3.95 21.85
CA LYS A 127 -7.88 3.91 20.78
C LYS A 127 -7.34 4.44 19.47
N LEU A 128 -7.94 3.97 18.39
CA LEU A 128 -7.74 4.47 17.04
C LEU A 128 -8.76 5.59 16.76
N THR A 129 -8.35 6.61 16.02
CA THR A 129 -9.25 7.71 15.64
C THR A 129 -8.96 8.18 14.23
N ILE A 130 -10.01 8.49 13.46
CA ILE A 130 -9.85 9.13 12.16
C ILE A 130 -9.23 10.52 12.38
N ARG A 131 -8.10 10.78 11.75
CA ARG A 131 -7.38 12.06 11.84
C ARG A 131 -7.73 12.99 10.68
N ASN A 132 -7.63 12.48 9.44
CA ASN A 132 -8.08 13.20 8.26
C ASN A 132 -9.28 12.46 7.67
N ARG A 133 -10.41 13.16 7.61
CA ARG A 133 -11.71 12.61 7.20
C ARG A 133 -11.95 12.65 5.69
N ALA A 134 -11.03 13.19 4.90
CA ALA A 134 -11.17 13.16 3.44
C ALA A 134 -11.11 11.73 2.90
N ASN A 135 -11.66 11.52 1.72
CA ASN A 135 -11.39 10.37 0.86
C ASN A 135 -11.03 10.89 -0.53
N ARG A 136 -9.93 10.44 -1.08
CA ARG A 136 -9.42 10.86 -2.39
C ARG A 136 -9.43 9.76 -3.42
N LEU A 137 -10.22 8.72 -3.22
CA LEU A 137 -10.32 7.58 -4.15
C LEU A 137 -8.98 6.83 -4.37
N ARG A 138 -8.07 6.87 -3.40
CA ARG A 138 -6.69 6.37 -3.52
C ARG A 138 -6.60 4.84 -3.64
N PRO A 139 -5.55 4.33 -4.35
CA PRO A 139 -5.39 2.91 -4.68
C PRO A 139 -4.66 2.07 -3.64
N GLU A 140 -3.83 2.62 -2.76
CA GLU A 140 -2.78 1.89 -2.02
C GLU A 140 -3.32 0.73 -1.17
N VAL A 141 -4.54 0.88 -0.62
CA VAL A 141 -5.20 -0.22 0.10
C VAL A 141 -5.64 -1.32 -0.87
N ALA A 142 -6.26 -0.97 -2.01
CA ALA A 142 -6.71 -1.94 -3.01
C ALA A 142 -5.52 -2.68 -3.64
N GLU A 143 -4.43 -1.97 -3.93
CA GLU A 143 -3.16 -2.53 -4.39
C GLU A 143 -2.61 -3.57 -3.40
N SER A 144 -2.51 -3.20 -2.13
CA SER A 144 -2.00 -4.10 -1.09
C SER A 144 -2.88 -5.32 -0.87
N LEU A 145 -4.22 -5.17 -0.96
CA LEU A 145 -5.14 -6.29 -0.91
C LEU A 145 -4.89 -7.26 -2.08
N TYR A 146 -4.69 -6.73 -3.29
CA TYR A 146 -4.41 -7.53 -4.47
C TYR A 146 -3.11 -8.34 -4.32
N TYR A 147 -2.00 -7.71 -3.93
CA TYR A 147 -0.74 -8.42 -3.77
C TYR A 147 -0.78 -9.45 -2.63
N LEU A 148 -1.39 -9.13 -1.50
CA LEU A 148 -1.55 -10.08 -0.41
C LEU A 148 -2.41 -11.27 -0.81
N TRP A 149 -3.50 -11.05 -1.55
CA TRP A 149 -4.30 -12.14 -2.08
C TRP A 149 -3.51 -13.01 -3.06
N LYS A 150 -2.81 -12.40 -4.02
CA LYS A 150 -1.97 -13.13 -5.00
C LYS A 150 -0.91 -14.00 -4.34
N VAL A 151 -0.36 -13.56 -3.23
CA VAL A 151 0.72 -14.24 -2.53
C VAL A 151 0.23 -15.31 -1.57
N THR A 152 -0.94 -15.09 -0.95
CA THR A 152 -1.43 -15.96 0.14
C THR A 152 -2.62 -16.83 -0.25
N GLY A 153 -3.38 -16.47 -1.30
CA GLY A 153 -4.65 -17.10 -1.64
C GLY A 153 -5.76 -16.86 -0.61
N ASP A 154 -5.55 -16.01 0.41
CA ASP A 154 -6.51 -15.80 1.48
C ASP A 154 -7.71 -14.97 0.99
N PRO A 155 -8.93 -15.57 0.94
CA PRO A 155 -10.12 -14.93 0.40
C PRO A 155 -10.59 -13.71 1.18
N LYS A 156 -10.11 -13.50 2.40
CA LYS A 156 -10.47 -12.31 3.17
C LYS A 156 -10.09 -11.00 2.46
N TYR A 157 -8.98 -11.00 1.69
CA TYR A 157 -8.56 -9.81 0.95
C TYR A 157 -9.50 -9.48 -0.19
N GLN A 158 -10.05 -10.50 -0.86
CA GLN A 158 -11.12 -10.32 -1.86
C GLN A 158 -12.39 -9.77 -1.20
N GLY A 159 -12.81 -10.32 -0.07
CA GLY A 159 -13.97 -9.82 0.68
C GLY A 159 -13.81 -8.36 1.12
N TRP A 160 -12.60 -7.95 1.50
CA TRP A 160 -12.32 -6.54 1.82
C TRP A 160 -12.37 -5.64 0.57
N GLY A 161 -11.89 -6.12 -0.57
CA GLY A 161 -11.99 -5.41 -1.84
C GLY A 161 -13.46 -5.23 -2.30
N GLU A 162 -14.28 -6.28 -2.18
CA GLU A 162 -15.72 -6.21 -2.45
C GLU A 162 -16.41 -5.19 -1.54
N HIS A 163 -16.12 -5.23 -0.25
CA HIS A 163 -16.62 -4.25 0.71
C HIS A 163 -16.21 -2.80 0.38
N MET A 164 -14.96 -2.58 -0.08
CA MET A 164 -14.53 -1.27 -0.58
C MET A 164 -15.37 -0.84 -1.78
N LEU A 165 -15.54 -1.71 -2.77
CA LEU A 165 -16.29 -1.40 -4.00
C LEU A 165 -17.76 -1.09 -3.72
N GLU A 166 -18.41 -1.87 -2.85
CA GLU A 166 -19.79 -1.62 -2.42
C GLU A 166 -19.92 -0.22 -1.78
N ARG A 167 -18.99 0.13 -0.89
CA ARG A 167 -19.01 1.43 -0.23
C ARG A 167 -18.72 2.58 -1.20
N PHE A 168 -17.82 2.43 -2.15
CA PHE A 168 -17.61 3.42 -3.21
C PHE A 168 -18.86 3.59 -4.06
N ASN A 169 -19.51 2.51 -4.47
CA ASN A 169 -20.77 2.54 -5.22
C ASN A 169 -21.90 3.25 -4.45
N ARG A 170 -21.96 3.03 -3.15
CA ARG A 170 -23.03 3.59 -2.31
C ARG A 170 -22.81 5.04 -1.93
N TYR A 171 -21.57 5.45 -1.68
CA TYR A 171 -21.27 6.74 -1.05
C TYR A 171 -20.44 7.69 -1.90
N SER A 172 -19.68 7.20 -2.91
CA SER A 172 -18.82 8.02 -3.77
C SER A 172 -19.36 8.20 -5.17
N LYS A 173 -20.37 7.41 -5.57
CA LYS A 173 -20.99 7.51 -6.90
C LYS A 173 -22.07 8.57 -6.89
N PHE A 174 -21.88 9.61 -7.70
CA PHE A 174 -22.82 10.70 -7.91
C PHE A 174 -23.08 10.82 -9.41
N ASP A 175 -24.34 10.59 -9.81
CA ASP A 175 -24.72 10.49 -11.22
C ASP A 175 -23.87 9.45 -11.97
N ALA A 176 -23.18 9.87 -13.03
CA ALA A 176 -22.34 9.00 -13.87
C ALA A 176 -20.85 8.98 -13.45
N ARG A 177 -20.47 9.58 -12.33
CA ARG A 177 -19.08 9.70 -11.89
C ARG A 177 -18.89 9.32 -10.43
N TYR A 178 -17.66 8.98 -10.07
CA TYR A 178 -17.22 8.87 -8.68
C TYR A 178 -16.55 10.16 -8.23
N CYS A 179 -16.68 10.49 -6.95
CA CYS A 179 -16.14 11.72 -6.41
C CYS A 179 -15.31 11.47 -5.15
N SER A 180 -14.21 12.22 -5.04
CA SER A 180 -13.55 12.44 -3.76
C SER A 180 -14.50 13.12 -2.76
N MET A 181 -14.22 12.94 -1.47
CA MET A 181 -15.02 13.52 -0.38
C MET A 181 -14.14 14.32 0.56
N ARG A 182 -14.66 15.43 1.07
CA ARG A 182 -14.01 16.21 2.14
C ARG A 182 -14.17 15.55 3.51
N ASN A 183 -15.27 14.85 3.73
CA ASN A 183 -15.60 14.25 5.03
C ASN A 183 -16.39 12.95 4.85
N VAL A 184 -15.76 11.82 5.16
CA VAL A 184 -16.38 10.49 5.09
C VAL A 184 -17.57 10.30 6.04
N ARG A 185 -17.72 11.15 7.07
CA ARG A 185 -18.90 11.11 7.95
C ARG A 185 -20.11 11.85 7.38
N MET A 186 -19.90 12.70 6.38
CA MET A 186 -20.93 13.48 5.70
C MET A 186 -20.66 13.39 4.18
N PRO A 187 -20.99 12.26 3.54
CA PRO A 187 -20.66 12.00 2.15
C PRO A 187 -21.25 13.06 1.24
N SER A 188 -20.39 13.76 0.52
CA SER A 188 -20.74 14.74 -0.50
C SER A 188 -19.61 14.81 -1.52
N CYS A 189 -19.98 14.90 -2.79
CA CYS A 189 -19.02 15.09 -3.88
C CYS A 189 -18.27 16.41 -3.71
N ASP A 190 -16.93 16.39 -3.74
CA ASP A 190 -16.10 17.62 -3.73
C ASP A 190 -15.81 18.14 -5.14
N GLY A 191 -16.41 17.53 -6.17
CA GLY A 191 -16.26 17.91 -7.57
C GLY A 191 -15.07 17.26 -8.29
N LYS A 192 -14.28 16.42 -7.61
CA LYS A 192 -13.08 15.79 -8.17
C LYS A 192 -13.24 14.28 -8.31
N MET A 193 -12.82 13.76 -9.46
CA MET A 193 -12.53 12.34 -9.69
C MET A 193 -11.08 12.27 -10.15
N GLU A 194 -10.22 11.78 -9.28
CA GLU A 194 -8.78 11.68 -9.57
C GLU A 194 -8.53 10.60 -10.65
N SER A 195 -7.54 10.83 -11.52
CA SER A 195 -7.24 9.92 -12.65
C SER A 195 -6.90 8.50 -12.17
N PHE A 196 -6.21 8.37 -11.04
CA PHE A 196 -5.85 7.08 -10.45
C PHE A 196 -7.06 6.27 -9.94
N TRP A 197 -8.25 6.87 -9.83
CA TRP A 197 -9.46 6.11 -9.51
C TRP A 197 -9.71 4.98 -10.54
N LEU A 198 -9.67 5.34 -11.84
CA LEU A 198 -9.83 4.36 -12.91
C LEU A 198 -8.55 3.60 -13.19
N ALA A 199 -7.43 4.34 -13.25
CA ALA A 199 -6.14 3.77 -13.64
C ALA A 199 -5.59 2.76 -12.62
N GLU A 200 -5.95 2.89 -11.34
CA GLU A 200 -5.37 2.11 -10.26
C GLU A 200 -6.43 1.51 -9.32
N THR A 201 -7.22 2.31 -8.62
CA THR A 201 -8.13 1.81 -7.58
C THR A 201 -9.11 0.78 -8.13
N LEU A 202 -9.86 1.12 -9.19
CA LEU A 202 -10.79 0.19 -9.82
C LEU A 202 -10.06 -0.96 -10.52
N LYS A 203 -8.88 -0.70 -11.09
CA LYS A 203 -8.06 -1.75 -11.70
C LYS A 203 -7.68 -2.81 -10.67
N TYR A 204 -7.10 -2.42 -9.52
CA TYR A 204 -6.72 -3.39 -8.48
C TYR A 204 -7.92 -4.11 -7.87
N LEU A 205 -9.07 -3.42 -7.68
CA LEU A 205 -10.30 -4.07 -7.26
C LEU A 205 -10.82 -5.07 -8.30
N HIS A 206 -10.71 -4.75 -9.61
CA HIS A 206 -11.05 -5.68 -10.69
C HIS A 206 -10.12 -6.89 -10.72
N LEU A 207 -8.81 -6.67 -10.61
CA LEU A 207 -7.80 -7.73 -10.60
C LEU A 207 -7.90 -8.63 -9.37
N LEU A 208 -8.29 -8.08 -8.24
CA LEU A 208 -8.53 -8.83 -7.01
C LEU A 208 -9.71 -9.82 -7.15
N LYS A 209 -10.68 -9.49 -8.00
CA LYS A 209 -11.82 -10.36 -8.30
C LYS A 209 -11.53 -11.34 -9.43
N ASN A 210 -10.75 -10.90 -10.44
CA ASN A 210 -10.52 -11.63 -11.68
C ASN A 210 -9.02 -11.86 -11.85
N ASP A 211 -8.52 -13.03 -11.54
CA ASP A 211 -7.09 -13.37 -11.59
C ASP A 211 -6.54 -13.47 -13.03
N VAL A 212 -6.44 -12.33 -13.72
CA VAL A 212 -6.04 -12.26 -15.13
C VAL A 212 -4.58 -11.87 -15.34
N ILE A 213 -3.84 -11.54 -14.27
CA ILE A 213 -2.42 -11.13 -14.35
C ILE A 213 -1.53 -12.14 -13.64
N ASP A 214 -0.57 -12.66 -14.38
CA ASP A 214 0.51 -13.51 -13.89
C ASP A 214 1.69 -12.63 -13.42
N LEU A 215 1.95 -12.59 -12.11
CA LEU A 215 3.03 -11.79 -11.54
C LEU A 215 4.45 -12.35 -11.84
N ASP A 216 4.59 -13.51 -12.48
CA ASP A 216 5.87 -13.99 -12.99
C ASP A 216 6.18 -13.37 -14.37
N LYS A 217 5.16 -12.86 -15.07
CA LYS A 217 5.27 -12.26 -16.40
C LYS A 217 5.12 -10.75 -16.40
N TRP A 218 4.51 -10.19 -15.35
CA TRP A 218 4.15 -8.78 -15.29
C TRP A 218 4.49 -8.15 -13.94
N VAL A 219 5.02 -6.94 -13.99
CA VAL A 219 5.24 -6.09 -12.81
C VAL A 219 4.46 -4.79 -13.01
N PHE A 220 3.66 -4.39 -12.04
CA PHE A 220 3.03 -3.08 -12.07
C PHE A 220 4.02 -1.99 -11.66
N ASN A 221 4.07 -0.91 -12.40
CA ASN A 221 4.74 0.30 -11.94
C ASN A 221 3.93 0.99 -10.84
N THR A 222 4.41 2.13 -10.33
CA THR A 222 3.77 2.86 -9.22
C THR A 222 2.54 3.68 -9.63
N GLU A 223 2.15 3.61 -10.92
CA GLU A 223 0.92 4.17 -11.49
C GLU A 223 -0.05 3.05 -11.93
N GLY A 224 0.20 1.82 -11.48
CA GLY A 224 -0.63 0.66 -11.79
C GLY A 224 -0.59 0.19 -13.25
N HIS A 225 0.45 0.53 -14.02
CA HIS A 225 0.62 0.01 -15.39
C HIS A 225 1.40 -1.29 -15.38
N PRO A 226 0.88 -2.38 -15.99
CA PRO A 226 1.60 -3.63 -16.10
C PRO A 226 2.73 -3.50 -17.14
N LEU A 227 3.94 -3.80 -16.72
CA LEU A 227 5.14 -3.87 -17.56
C LEU A 227 5.59 -5.32 -17.65
N PRO A 228 6.02 -5.80 -18.83
CA PRO A 228 6.48 -7.18 -18.96
C PRO A 228 7.78 -7.39 -18.18
N VAL A 229 7.91 -8.58 -17.59
CA VAL A 229 9.21 -9.06 -17.09
C VAL A 229 10.09 -9.36 -18.30
N VAL A 230 11.23 -8.68 -18.38
CA VAL A 230 12.16 -8.79 -19.53
C VAL A 230 13.52 -9.29 -19.05
N PRO A 231 13.78 -10.60 -19.08
CA PRO A 231 15.03 -11.19 -18.60
C PRO A 231 16.27 -10.87 -19.43
N SER A 232 16.19 -10.04 -20.46
CA SER A 232 17.23 -9.85 -21.46
C SER A 232 18.07 -8.57 -21.33
N LEU A 233 17.80 -7.72 -20.35
CA LEU A 233 18.66 -6.57 -20.09
C LEU A 233 20.01 -7.04 -19.57
N PRO A 234 21.14 -6.50 -20.09
CA PRO A 234 22.44 -6.84 -19.53
C PRO A 234 22.45 -6.50 -18.04
N PRO A 235 22.99 -7.39 -17.17
CA PRO A 235 23.02 -7.12 -15.75
C PRO A 235 23.74 -5.78 -15.50
N CYS A 236 23.04 -4.81 -14.95
CA CYS A 236 23.68 -3.60 -14.44
C CYS A 236 24.75 -4.01 -13.42
N GLY A 237 26.03 -3.90 -13.79
CA GLY A 237 27.13 -4.19 -12.88
C GLY A 237 27.02 -3.32 -11.64
N CYS A 238 26.84 -3.94 -10.49
CA CYS A 238 27.09 -3.26 -9.25
C CYS A 238 28.59 -2.99 -9.19
N LYS A 239 29.03 -1.75 -9.26
CA LYS A 239 30.31 -1.43 -8.68
C LYS A 239 30.14 -1.57 -7.17
N GLU A 240 30.87 -2.52 -6.60
CA GLU A 240 30.99 -2.72 -5.13
C GLU A 240 31.48 -1.44 -4.47
#